data_4c20c31441c1b8ee0bdf806f129d6b67
#
_entry.id   4c20c31441c1b8ee0bdf806f129d6b67
#
_cell.length_a   1.000
_cell.length_b   1.000
_cell.length_c   1.000
_cell.angle_alpha   90.00
_cell.angle_beta   90.00
_cell.angle_gamma   90.00
#
_symmetry.space_group_name_H-M   'P 1'
#
loop_
_entity.id
_entity.type
_entity.pdbx_description
1 polymer ?
#
loop_
_entity_poly.entity_id
_entity_poly.type
_entity_poly.pdbx_seq_one_letter_code
_entity_poly.pdbx_strand_id
1 'polypeptide(L)'
;MPDVIFNGPDGRLEGRYHQSKKADAPIAIVLHPHPLHGGNMNNRIVYTMYNAFVDRGFSVLRFNFRGVGRSQGVFDSGIGELSDAAYAFDWMQQFNKNSPFCWIGGYSFVALISMQLMM
;
A
#
# COMPACT_ATOMS: atom_id res chain seq x y z
N MET A 1 -15.58 -1.70 -2.93
CA MET A 1 -14.36 -1.33 -2.21
C MET A 1 -14.20 0.15 -2.28
N PRO A 2 -14.15 0.83 -1.15
CA PRO A 2 -14.09 2.26 -1.20
C PRO A 2 -12.73 2.78 -1.68
N ASP A 3 -12.80 3.81 -2.50
CA ASP A 3 -11.64 4.62 -2.81
C ASP A 3 -11.25 5.41 -1.56
N VAL A 4 -9.97 5.49 -1.29
CA VAL A 4 -9.46 6.31 -0.20
C VAL A 4 -8.40 7.27 -0.72
N ILE A 5 -8.29 8.39 -0.04
CA ILE A 5 -7.22 9.36 -0.26
C ILE A 5 -6.61 9.62 1.10
N PHE A 6 -5.30 9.48 1.21
CA PHE A 6 -4.59 9.76 2.45
C PHE A 6 -3.36 10.60 2.17
N ASN A 7 -2.85 11.26 3.20
CA ASN A 7 -1.72 12.16 3.04
C ASN A 7 -0.41 11.40 3.09
N GLY A 8 0.36 11.50 2.01
CA GLY A 8 1.75 11.10 1.99
C GLY A 8 2.66 12.29 2.26
N PRO A 9 3.98 12.07 2.31
CA PRO A 9 4.92 13.17 2.60
C PRO A 9 5.03 14.20 1.48
N ASP A 10 4.69 13.83 0.25
CA ASP A 10 4.78 14.72 -0.92
C ASP A 10 3.42 15.01 -1.54
N GLY A 11 2.37 14.90 -0.76
CA GLY A 11 1.00 15.19 -1.17
C GLY A 11 0.08 14.00 -1.02
N ARG A 12 -1.11 14.12 -1.62
CA ARG A 12 -2.14 13.10 -1.49
C ARG A 12 -1.80 11.85 -2.30
N LEU A 13 -2.11 10.69 -1.72
CA LEU A 13 -1.97 9.39 -2.36
C LEU A 13 -3.36 8.75 -2.49
N GLU A 14 -3.64 8.17 -3.66
CA GLU A 14 -4.90 7.45 -3.87
C GLU A 14 -4.72 5.96 -3.62
N GLY A 15 -5.76 5.33 -3.09
CA GLY A 15 -5.72 3.91 -2.84
C GLY A 15 -7.10 3.27 -2.81
N ARG A 16 -7.09 1.96 -2.60
CA ARG A 16 -8.28 1.14 -2.37
C ARG A 16 -8.11 0.43 -1.06
N TYR A 17 -9.07 0.57 -0.17
CA TYR A 17 -9.01 0.00 1.16
C TYR A 17 -10.18 -0.93 1.40
N HIS A 18 -9.89 -2.12 1.94
CA HIS A 18 -10.89 -3.08 2.38
C HIS A 18 -10.77 -3.25 3.90
N GLN A 19 -11.83 -2.89 4.61
CA GLN A 19 -11.91 -3.09 6.05
C GLN A 19 -12.44 -4.47 6.35
N SER A 20 -11.71 -5.27 7.12
CA SER A 20 -12.19 -6.57 7.58
C SER A 20 -13.38 -6.40 8.52
N LYS A 21 -14.24 -7.40 8.55
CA LYS A 21 -15.36 -7.46 9.51
C LYS A 21 -14.89 -7.82 10.93
N LYS A 22 -13.67 -8.34 11.08
CA LYS A 22 -13.10 -8.70 12.37
C LYS A 22 -12.35 -7.50 12.95
N ALA A 23 -12.64 -7.17 14.21
CA ALA A 23 -12.04 -6.00 14.87
C ALA A 23 -10.52 -6.13 15.07
N ASP A 24 -10.02 -7.33 15.20
CA ASP A 24 -8.61 -7.63 15.46
C ASP A 24 -7.92 -8.28 14.26
N ALA A 25 -8.46 -8.08 13.06
CA ALA A 25 -7.87 -8.65 11.85
C ALA A 25 -6.47 -8.12 11.61
N PRO A 26 -5.57 -8.96 11.08
CA PRO A 26 -4.28 -8.46 10.62
C PRO A 26 -4.46 -7.52 9.42
N ILE A 27 -3.48 -6.67 9.19
CA ILE A 27 -3.50 -5.75 8.07
C ILE A 27 -2.45 -6.13 7.03
N ALA A 28 -2.70 -5.75 5.79
CA ALA A 28 -1.76 -5.95 4.70
C ALA A 28 -1.71 -4.70 3.83
N ILE A 29 -0.53 -4.40 3.33
CA ILE A 29 -0.31 -3.34 2.35
C ILE A 29 0.31 -3.99 1.12
N VAL A 30 -0.26 -3.74 -0.06
CA VAL A 30 0.25 -4.29 -1.32
C VAL A 30 0.82 -3.13 -2.14
N LEU A 31 2.11 -3.25 -2.47
CA LEU A 31 2.86 -2.23 -3.19
C LEU A 31 2.99 -2.63 -4.67
N HIS A 32 2.77 -1.66 -5.56
CA HIS A 32 2.83 -1.93 -6.99
C HIS A 32 4.27 -1.88 -7.54
N PRO A 33 4.53 -2.48 -8.72
CA PRO A 33 5.87 -2.49 -9.29
C PRO A 33 6.33 -1.11 -9.77
N HIS A 34 7.51 -1.06 -10.35
CA HIS A 34 8.22 0.17 -10.70
C HIS A 34 7.35 1.17 -11.47
N PRO A 35 7.16 2.39 -10.96
CA PRO A 35 6.26 3.38 -11.59
C PRO A 35 6.63 3.72 -13.03
N LEU A 36 7.92 3.83 -13.33
CA LEU A 36 8.39 4.19 -14.68
C LEU A 36 8.25 3.04 -15.68
N HIS A 37 7.96 1.83 -15.21
CA HIS A 37 7.73 0.66 -16.06
C HIS A 37 6.25 0.27 -16.09
N GLY A 38 5.36 1.26 -15.98
CA GLY A 38 3.92 1.04 -16.04
C GLY A 38 3.30 0.49 -14.77
N GLY A 39 4.03 0.48 -13.65
CA GLY A 39 3.50 0.00 -12.38
C GLY A 39 2.45 0.94 -11.81
N ASN A 40 1.35 0.36 -11.29
CA ASN A 40 0.30 1.07 -10.58
C ASN A 40 -0.51 0.08 -9.74
N MET A 41 -1.40 0.59 -8.89
CA MET A 41 -2.17 -0.24 -7.96
C MET A 41 -3.16 -1.18 -8.64
N ASN A 42 -3.41 -1.01 -9.94
CA ASN A 42 -4.29 -1.87 -10.72
C ASN A 42 -3.54 -2.95 -11.48
N ASN A 43 -2.24 -3.06 -11.30
CA ASN A 43 -1.43 -4.14 -11.85
C ASN A 43 -2.05 -5.48 -11.46
N ARG A 44 -2.04 -6.44 -12.38
CA ARG A 44 -2.71 -7.74 -12.19
C ARG A 44 -2.22 -8.48 -10.94
N ILE A 45 -0.92 -8.47 -10.69
CA ILE A 45 -0.34 -9.17 -9.53
C ILE A 45 -0.72 -8.46 -8.24
N VAL A 46 -0.71 -7.13 -8.23
CA VAL A 46 -1.15 -6.33 -7.09
C VAL A 46 -2.60 -6.65 -6.75
N TYR A 47 -3.46 -6.67 -7.74
CA TYR A 47 -4.88 -6.97 -7.56
C TYR A 47 -5.08 -8.39 -7.03
N THR A 48 -4.33 -9.36 -7.56
CA THR A 48 -4.39 -10.76 -7.13
C THR A 48 -3.96 -10.91 -5.67
N MET A 49 -2.86 -10.27 -5.27
CA MET A 49 -2.40 -10.29 -3.88
C MET A 49 -3.40 -9.62 -2.95
N TYR A 50 -3.95 -8.48 -3.37
CA TYR A 50 -4.95 -7.75 -2.60
C TYR A 50 -6.16 -8.66 -2.30
N ASN A 51 -6.69 -9.31 -3.33
CA ASN A 51 -7.83 -10.21 -3.15
C ASN A 51 -7.50 -11.43 -2.30
N ALA A 52 -6.28 -11.97 -2.40
CA ALA A 52 -5.86 -13.09 -1.58
C ALA A 52 -5.87 -12.73 -0.09
N PHE A 53 -5.41 -11.54 0.27
CA PHE A 53 -5.48 -11.06 1.65
C PHE A 53 -6.91 -10.80 2.09
N VAL A 54 -7.74 -10.19 1.24
CA VAL A 54 -9.15 -9.95 1.53
C VAL A 54 -9.86 -11.27 1.85
N ASP A 55 -9.64 -12.29 1.02
CA ASP A 55 -10.27 -13.59 1.18
C ASP A 55 -9.86 -14.29 2.49
N ARG A 56 -8.72 -13.93 3.05
CA ARG A 56 -8.24 -14.46 4.32
C ARG A 56 -8.64 -13.63 5.53
N GLY A 57 -9.49 -12.63 5.33
CA GLY A 57 -10.03 -11.84 6.43
C GLY A 57 -9.16 -10.67 6.88
N PHE A 58 -8.19 -10.27 6.09
CA PHE A 58 -7.33 -9.12 6.38
C PHE A 58 -8.05 -7.81 6.06
N SER A 59 -7.65 -6.74 6.74
CA SER A 59 -7.86 -5.39 6.24
C SER A 59 -6.71 -5.03 5.32
N VAL A 60 -7.00 -4.59 4.10
CA VAL A 60 -5.99 -4.49 3.04
C VAL A 60 -6.02 -3.13 2.38
N LEU A 61 -4.84 -2.57 2.14
CA LEU A 61 -4.64 -1.36 1.36
C LEU A 61 -3.75 -1.67 0.16
N ARG A 62 -4.16 -1.20 -1.02
CA ARG A 62 -3.28 -1.00 -2.16
C ARG A 62 -3.36 0.46 -2.56
N PHE A 63 -2.29 1.03 -3.03
CA PHE A 63 -2.27 2.45 -3.37
C PHE A 63 -1.28 2.73 -4.49
N ASN A 64 -1.41 3.90 -5.09
CA ASN A 64 -0.47 4.41 -6.08
C ASN A 64 0.59 5.25 -5.39
N PHE A 65 1.86 4.92 -5.65
CA PHE A 65 2.97 5.75 -5.21
C PHE A 65 2.87 7.15 -5.81
N ARG A 66 3.65 8.08 -5.26
CA ARG A 66 3.72 9.46 -5.74
C ARG A 66 3.88 9.54 -7.26
N GLY A 67 3.16 10.46 -7.87
CA GLY A 67 3.21 10.69 -9.31
C GLY A 67 2.51 9.65 -10.16
N VAL A 68 1.90 8.62 -9.56
CA VAL A 68 1.17 7.57 -10.28
C VAL A 68 -0.33 7.81 -10.14
N GLY A 69 -1.07 7.69 -11.25
CA GLY A 69 -2.51 7.91 -11.25
C GLY A 69 -2.87 9.26 -10.69
N ARG A 70 -3.73 9.29 -9.67
CA ARG A 70 -4.16 10.52 -9.00
C ARG A 70 -3.30 10.90 -7.81
N SER A 71 -2.28 10.12 -7.50
CA SER A 71 -1.35 10.46 -6.43
C SER A 71 -0.49 11.64 -6.83
N GLN A 72 -0.29 12.57 -5.89
CA GLN A 72 0.51 13.77 -6.11
C GLN A 72 2.00 13.46 -6.00
N GLY A 73 2.83 14.42 -6.39
CA GLY A 73 4.28 14.29 -6.32
C GLY A 73 4.88 13.73 -7.61
N VAL A 74 6.16 13.42 -7.55
CA VAL A 74 6.92 12.87 -8.68
C VAL A 74 7.78 11.71 -8.21
N PHE A 75 8.08 10.80 -9.13
CA PHE A 75 8.93 9.65 -8.85
C PHE A 75 10.26 10.08 -8.25
N ASP A 76 10.69 9.44 -7.16
CA ASP A 76 11.88 9.81 -6.40
C ASP A 76 12.83 8.63 -6.19
N SER A 77 12.97 7.79 -7.20
CA SER A 77 13.97 6.71 -7.28
C SER A 77 13.99 5.75 -6.08
N GLY A 78 12.86 5.55 -5.45
CA GLY A 78 12.69 4.63 -4.33
C GLY A 78 12.78 5.28 -2.95
N ILE A 79 13.44 6.42 -2.80
CA ILE A 79 13.60 7.09 -1.51
C ILE A 79 12.26 7.68 -1.05
N GLY A 80 11.62 8.45 -1.92
CA GLY A 80 10.32 9.03 -1.63
C GLY A 80 9.22 7.97 -1.56
N GLU A 81 9.31 6.95 -2.42
CA GLU A 81 8.36 5.84 -2.41
C GLU A 81 8.42 5.04 -1.11
N LEU A 82 9.61 4.88 -0.52
CA LEU A 82 9.76 4.27 0.80
C LEU A 82 9.01 5.10 1.85
N SER A 83 9.11 6.42 1.80
CA SER A 83 8.38 7.31 2.69
C SER A 83 6.88 7.22 2.47
N ASP A 84 6.43 7.11 1.22
CA ASP A 84 5.01 6.91 0.91
C ASP A 84 4.49 5.63 1.57
N ALA A 85 5.25 4.55 1.48
CA ALA A 85 4.89 3.26 2.09
C ALA A 85 4.82 3.37 3.62
N ALA A 86 5.76 4.10 4.23
CA ALA A 86 5.75 4.32 5.68
C ALA A 86 4.51 5.11 6.12
N TYR A 87 4.11 6.12 5.37
CA TYR A 87 2.89 6.88 5.65
C TYR A 87 1.64 6.01 5.48
N ALA A 88 1.64 5.13 4.47
CA ALA A 88 0.55 4.18 4.27
C ALA A 88 0.43 3.22 5.46
N PHE A 89 1.54 2.75 5.97
CA PHE A 89 1.57 1.88 7.14
C PHE A 89 0.99 2.59 8.38
N ASP A 90 1.40 3.84 8.63
CA ASP A 90 0.86 4.63 9.74
C ASP A 90 -0.63 4.84 9.60
N TRP A 91 -1.11 5.15 8.37
CA TRP A 91 -2.52 5.33 8.10
C TRP A 91 -3.31 4.05 8.40
N MET A 92 -2.80 2.90 7.98
CA MET A 92 -3.43 1.62 8.24
C MET A 92 -3.50 1.31 9.73
N GLN A 93 -2.45 1.62 10.49
CA GLN A 93 -2.43 1.40 11.93
C GLN A 93 -3.45 2.25 12.67
N GLN A 94 -3.72 3.46 12.22
CA GLN A 94 -4.72 4.34 12.83
C GLN A 94 -6.13 3.74 12.76
N PHE A 95 -6.44 3.02 11.68
CA PHE A 95 -7.75 2.39 11.49
C PHE A 95 -7.82 0.97 12.03
N ASN A 96 -6.68 0.39 12.41
CA ASN A 96 -6.59 -1.01 12.80
C ASN A 96 -5.71 -1.16 14.05
N LYS A 97 -6.06 -0.44 15.11
CA LYS A 97 -5.24 -0.35 16.33
C LYS A 97 -5.06 -1.69 17.04
N ASN A 98 -5.98 -2.62 16.85
CA ASN A 98 -5.92 -3.93 17.48
C ASN A 98 -5.33 -5.00 16.55
N SER A 99 -4.80 -4.61 15.40
CA SER A 99 -4.20 -5.56 14.48
C SER A 99 -2.93 -6.15 15.08
N PRO A 100 -2.79 -7.49 15.06
CA PRO A 100 -1.62 -8.13 15.66
C PRO A 100 -0.35 -8.00 14.83
N PHE A 101 -0.47 -7.82 13.50
CA PHE A 101 0.69 -7.68 12.61
C PHE A 101 0.28 -7.11 11.27
N CYS A 102 1.28 -6.64 10.51
CA CYS A 102 1.12 -6.12 9.16
C CYS A 102 1.97 -6.93 8.18
N TRP A 103 1.34 -7.39 7.11
CA TRP A 103 2.04 -8.00 5.98
C TRP A 103 2.26 -6.95 4.89
N ILE A 104 3.41 -7.03 4.23
CA ILE A 104 3.73 -6.16 3.11
C ILE A 104 4.01 -7.05 1.90
N GLY A 105 3.20 -6.91 0.86
CA GLY A 105 3.34 -7.67 -0.37
C GLY A 105 3.86 -6.80 -1.51
N GLY A 106 4.69 -7.39 -2.37
CA GLY A 106 5.21 -6.69 -3.54
C GLY A 106 6.28 -7.53 -4.23
N TYR A 107 6.74 -7.06 -5.40
CA TYR A 107 7.81 -7.74 -6.13
C TYR A 107 8.62 -6.72 -6.94
N SER A 108 9.79 -7.12 -7.42
CA SER A 108 10.70 -6.26 -8.21
C SER A 108 11.15 -5.04 -7.42
N PHE A 109 10.95 -3.84 -7.96
CA PHE A 109 11.29 -2.57 -7.30
C PHE A 109 10.74 -2.49 -5.87
N VAL A 110 9.48 -2.89 -5.67
CA VAL A 110 8.85 -2.81 -4.35
C VAL A 110 9.35 -3.88 -3.39
N ALA A 111 9.96 -4.95 -3.86
CA ALA A 111 10.60 -5.91 -2.96
C ALA A 111 11.73 -5.24 -2.19
N LEU A 112 12.52 -4.39 -2.84
CA LEU A 112 13.55 -3.62 -2.17
C LEU A 112 12.96 -2.62 -1.17
N ILE A 113 11.91 -1.91 -1.56
CA ILE A 113 11.21 -0.97 -0.67
C ILE A 113 10.64 -1.71 0.54
N SER A 114 10.03 -2.86 0.33
CA SER A 114 9.46 -3.67 1.41
C SER A 114 10.53 -4.09 2.42
N MET A 115 11.69 -4.51 1.94
CA MET A 115 12.81 -4.89 2.80
C MET A 115 13.30 -3.69 3.61
N GLN A 116 13.45 -2.53 2.99
CA GLN A 116 13.89 -1.31 3.67
C GLN A 116 12.87 -0.86 4.72
N LEU A 117 11.58 -0.98 4.42
CA LEU A 117 10.52 -0.58 5.35
C LEU A 117 10.49 -1.45 6.60
N MET A 118 10.83 -2.73 6.46
CA MET A 118 10.82 -3.69 7.56
C MET A 118 12.07 -3.65 8.42
N MET A 119 13.10 -2.95 7.97
CA MET A 119 14.34 -2.76 8.71
C MET A 119 14.24 -1.57 9.64
#